data_ea26c551d19856a7cdd9428bf5664782
#
_entry.id   ea26c551d19856a7cdd9428bf5664782
#
_cell.length_a   1.000
_cell.length_b   1.000
_cell.length_c   1.000
_cell.angle_alpha   90.00
_cell.angle_beta   90.00
_cell.angle_gamma   90.00
#
_symmetry.space_group_name_H-M   'P 1'
#
loop_
_entity.id
_entity.type
_entity.pdbx_description
1 polymer ?
#
loop_
_entity_poly.entity_id
_entity_poly.type
_entity_poly.pdbx_seq_one_letter_code
_entity_poly.pdbx_strand_id
1 'polypeptide(L)'
;MNIGEIIAEPLKIYQPHLSAAEVKEKVQAMMLKVGLLPNLINRYPHEFSGGQCQRIGIARALIIEPKMIICDEPVSALDVSIQAQVVNLLKSLQKEMGLSLIFIAHDLAVVKHISDRVLVMYLGNAMELGSDEEVYNNTKHPYTKALMSAVPIPDPKLERNKSIELLEGELPSPINPPSGCVFRTRCLKADENCAKQKPPFTSQNNSHFVACLKVL
;
A
#
# COMPACT_ATOMS: atom_id res chain seq x y z
N MET A 1 15.50 -23.89 1.47
CA MET A 1 15.64 -23.21 2.77
C MET A 1 14.39 -23.48 3.60
N ASN A 2 14.54 -23.77 4.89
CA ASN A 2 13.43 -23.79 5.84
C ASN A 2 13.06 -22.35 6.26
N ILE A 3 11.93 -22.17 6.97
CA ILE A 3 11.47 -20.82 7.33
C ILE A 3 12.40 -20.11 8.31
N GLY A 4 13.07 -20.85 9.20
CA GLY A 4 14.07 -20.27 10.10
C GLY A 4 15.25 -19.68 9.34
N GLU A 5 15.73 -20.37 8.30
CA GLU A 5 16.81 -19.87 7.43
C GLU A 5 16.38 -18.64 6.62
N ILE A 6 15.13 -18.62 6.13
CA ILE A 6 14.55 -17.49 5.38
C ILE A 6 14.47 -16.25 6.27
N ILE A 7 13.95 -16.39 7.50
CA ILE A 7 13.82 -15.29 8.45
C ILE A 7 15.20 -14.80 8.90
N ALA A 8 16.15 -15.74 9.13
CA ALA A 8 17.50 -15.42 9.60
C ALA A 8 18.42 -14.79 8.54
N GLU A 9 18.08 -14.89 7.25
CA GLU A 9 18.96 -14.43 6.15
C GLU A 9 19.44 -12.98 6.32
N PRO A 10 18.60 -11.99 6.64
CA PRO A 10 19.07 -10.63 6.86
C PRO A 10 20.02 -10.48 8.05
N LEU A 11 19.84 -11.25 9.12
CA LEU A 11 20.77 -11.22 10.26
C LEU A 11 22.17 -11.70 9.87
N LYS A 12 22.26 -12.74 9.04
CA LYS A 12 23.56 -13.26 8.57
C LYS A 12 24.34 -12.22 7.74
N ILE A 13 23.62 -11.36 7.02
CA ILE A 13 24.21 -10.32 6.15
C ILE A 13 24.59 -9.09 6.97
N TYR A 14 23.68 -8.59 7.80
CA TYR A 14 23.83 -7.31 8.48
C TYR A 14 24.38 -7.41 9.92
N GLN A 15 24.31 -8.60 10.54
CA GLN A 15 24.78 -8.87 11.91
C GLN A 15 25.60 -10.17 11.95
N PRO A 16 26.68 -10.32 11.15
CA PRO A 16 27.42 -11.58 11.03
C PRO A 16 28.18 -12.00 12.30
N HIS A 17 28.25 -11.12 13.30
CA HIS A 17 28.86 -11.38 14.60
C HIS A 17 27.98 -12.21 15.53
N LEU A 18 26.68 -12.39 15.21
CA LEU A 18 25.77 -13.18 16.04
C LEU A 18 26.09 -14.67 15.96
N SER A 19 26.09 -15.33 17.10
CA SER A 19 26.18 -16.80 17.20
C SER A 19 24.92 -17.47 16.64
N ALA A 20 25.02 -18.75 16.28
CA ALA A 20 23.89 -19.55 15.82
C ALA A 20 22.74 -19.63 16.86
N ALA A 21 23.09 -19.61 18.13
CA ALA A 21 22.12 -19.64 19.24
C ALA A 21 21.32 -18.31 19.31
N GLU A 22 22.01 -17.17 19.25
CA GLU A 22 21.39 -15.85 19.25
C GLU A 22 20.51 -15.63 18.02
N VAL A 23 20.96 -16.04 16.82
CA VAL A 23 20.16 -15.99 15.60
C VAL A 23 18.88 -16.81 15.75
N LYS A 24 18.97 -18.04 16.28
CA LYS A 24 17.80 -18.90 16.52
C LYS A 24 16.81 -18.27 17.49
N GLU A 25 17.30 -17.70 18.60
CA GLU A 25 16.46 -17.02 19.58
C GLU A 25 15.72 -15.82 18.99
N LYS A 26 16.44 -14.94 18.23
CA LYS A 26 15.84 -13.80 17.53
C LYS A 26 14.77 -14.25 16.54
N VAL A 27 15.03 -15.30 15.75
CA VAL A 27 14.08 -15.85 14.79
C VAL A 27 12.82 -16.38 15.51
N GLN A 28 12.97 -17.13 16.58
CA GLN A 28 11.84 -17.66 17.33
C GLN A 28 11.00 -16.55 17.98
N ALA A 29 11.65 -15.51 18.52
CA ALA A 29 10.97 -14.33 19.06
C ALA A 29 10.19 -13.58 17.97
N MET A 30 10.80 -13.40 16.78
CA MET A 30 10.13 -12.75 15.65
C MET A 30 8.96 -13.58 15.11
N MET A 31 9.10 -14.92 15.06
CA MET A 31 7.99 -15.81 14.68
C MET A 31 6.79 -15.62 15.62
N LEU A 32 7.00 -15.53 16.93
CA LEU A 32 5.92 -15.25 17.89
C LEU A 32 5.25 -13.89 17.64
N LYS A 33 6.05 -12.84 17.38
CA LYS A 33 5.53 -11.50 17.08
C LYS A 33 4.60 -11.46 15.85
N VAL A 34 4.89 -12.26 14.83
CA VAL A 34 4.02 -12.35 13.64
C VAL A 34 2.93 -13.44 13.77
N GLY A 35 2.78 -14.07 14.94
CA GLY A 35 1.76 -15.09 15.20
C GLY A 35 2.05 -16.44 14.57
N LEU A 36 3.32 -16.81 14.43
CA LEU A 36 3.78 -18.13 14.02
C LEU A 36 4.34 -18.90 15.22
N LEU A 37 4.11 -20.21 15.24
CA LEU A 37 4.63 -21.07 16.32
C LEU A 37 6.14 -21.31 16.13
N PRO A 38 6.99 -21.06 17.17
CA PRO A 38 8.45 -21.20 17.07
C PRO A 38 8.94 -22.61 16.76
N ASN A 39 8.16 -23.64 17.15
CA ASN A 39 8.51 -25.04 16.86
C ASN A 39 8.44 -25.40 15.36
N LEU A 40 7.82 -24.53 14.54
CA LEU A 40 7.75 -24.71 13.10
C LEU A 40 8.98 -24.18 12.35
N ILE A 41 10.01 -23.69 13.07
CA ILE A 41 11.22 -23.05 12.51
C ILE A 41 11.93 -23.91 11.43
N ASN A 42 11.87 -25.23 11.52
CA ASN A 42 12.51 -26.17 10.59
C ASN A 42 11.61 -26.59 9.41
N ARG A 43 10.36 -26.11 9.36
CA ARG A 43 9.42 -26.40 8.26
C ARG A 43 9.75 -25.62 7.00
N TYR A 44 9.23 -26.08 5.87
CA TYR A 44 9.44 -25.47 4.56
C TYR A 44 8.23 -24.64 4.13
N PRO A 45 8.41 -23.58 3.29
CA PRO A 45 7.30 -22.69 2.88
C PRO A 45 6.09 -23.39 2.28
N HIS A 46 6.27 -24.48 1.53
CA HIS A 46 5.17 -25.24 0.92
C HIS A 46 4.26 -25.96 1.92
N GLU A 47 4.66 -26.04 3.21
CA GLU A 47 3.87 -26.61 4.30
C GLU A 47 2.95 -25.56 4.97
N PHE A 48 2.98 -24.31 4.49
CA PHE A 48 2.24 -23.19 5.09
C PHE A 48 1.16 -22.64 4.12
N SER A 49 0.10 -22.06 4.70
CA SER A 49 -0.89 -21.32 3.93
C SER A 49 -0.31 -20.00 3.38
N GLY A 50 -0.98 -19.42 2.37
CA GLY A 50 -0.57 -18.11 1.81
C GLY A 50 -0.42 -17.02 2.87
N GLY A 51 -1.38 -16.92 3.79
CA GLY A 51 -1.32 -15.95 4.89
C GLY A 51 -0.18 -16.21 5.88
N GLN A 52 0.18 -17.48 6.12
CA GLN A 52 1.35 -17.81 6.94
C GLN A 52 2.66 -17.49 6.20
N CYS A 53 2.73 -17.75 4.89
CA CYS A 53 3.87 -17.34 4.07
C CYS A 53 4.07 -15.82 4.08
N GLN A 54 2.98 -15.05 4.03
CA GLN A 54 3.04 -13.60 4.15
C GLN A 54 3.60 -13.16 5.52
N ARG A 55 3.19 -13.81 6.62
CA ARG A 55 3.75 -13.56 7.95
C ARG A 55 5.24 -13.90 8.05
N ILE A 56 5.71 -14.93 7.35
CA ILE A 56 7.14 -15.27 7.22
C ILE A 56 7.89 -14.15 6.50
N GLY A 57 7.33 -13.61 5.41
CA GLY A 57 7.89 -12.46 4.69
C GLY A 57 7.99 -11.21 5.56
N ILE A 58 6.95 -10.92 6.35
CA ILE A 58 6.95 -9.82 7.32
C ILE A 58 8.02 -10.05 8.40
N ALA A 59 8.12 -11.25 8.97
CA ALA A 59 9.14 -11.59 9.94
C ALA A 59 10.55 -11.40 9.41
N ARG A 60 10.81 -11.83 8.17
CA ARG A 60 12.09 -11.63 7.47
C ARG A 60 12.44 -10.15 7.32
N ALA A 61 11.47 -9.31 6.97
CA ALA A 61 11.69 -7.87 6.84
C ALA A 61 11.95 -7.19 8.19
N LEU A 62 11.31 -7.65 9.27
CA LEU A 62 11.36 -7.05 10.60
C LEU A 62 12.55 -7.51 11.46
N ILE A 63 13.19 -8.65 11.13
CA ILE A 63 14.20 -9.28 11.97
C ILE A 63 15.43 -8.39 12.25
N ILE A 64 15.70 -7.43 11.35
CA ILE A 64 16.78 -6.44 11.47
C ILE A 64 16.34 -5.15 12.17
N GLU A 65 15.10 -5.10 12.69
CA GLU A 65 14.51 -3.95 13.39
C GLU A 65 14.60 -2.64 12.57
N PRO A 66 14.07 -2.60 11.35
CA PRO A 66 14.14 -1.41 10.50
C PRO A 66 13.26 -0.29 11.06
N LYS A 67 13.58 0.96 10.72
CA LYS A 67 12.71 2.12 11.02
C LYS A 67 11.52 2.25 10.07
N MET A 68 11.64 1.70 8.87
CA MET A 68 10.62 1.78 7.82
C MET A 68 10.56 0.47 7.04
N ILE A 69 9.32 0.09 6.63
CA ILE A 69 9.06 -1.04 5.74
C ILE A 69 8.26 -0.55 4.54
N ILE A 70 8.63 -1.08 3.36
CA ILE A 70 7.84 -0.92 2.13
C ILE A 70 7.09 -2.24 1.90
N CYS A 71 5.77 -2.16 1.90
CA CYS A 71 4.86 -3.26 1.64
C CYS A 71 4.29 -3.10 0.22
N ASP A 72 4.85 -3.82 -0.75
CA ASP A 72 4.40 -3.79 -2.13
C ASP A 72 3.38 -4.90 -2.36
N GLU A 73 2.11 -4.52 -2.51
CA GLU A 73 0.94 -5.41 -2.65
C GLU A 73 0.88 -6.58 -1.65
N PRO A 74 1.06 -6.33 -0.34
CA PRO A 74 1.30 -7.40 0.62
C PRO A 74 0.09 -8.32 0.87
N VAL A 75 -1.08 -8.00 0.30
CA VAL A 75 -2.33 -8.75 0.54
C VAL A 75 -3.08 -9.12 -0.74
N SER A 76 -2.56 -8.78 -1.94
CA SER A 76 -3.27 -8.93 -3.22
C SER A 76 -3.64 -10.39 -3.58
N ALA A 77 -2.84 -11.36 -3.13
CA ALA A 77 -3.05 -12.79 -3.41
C ALA A 77 -3.79 -13.55 -2.28
N LEU A 78 -4.34 -12.83 -1.29
CA LEU A 78 -4.99 -13.42 -0.12
C LEU A 78 -6.51 -13.22 -0.18
N ASP A 79 -7.27 -14.14 0.43
CA ASP A 79 -8.71 -13.93 0.64
C ASP A 79 -8.96 -12.80 1.65
N VAL A 80 -10.17 -12.21 1.60
CA VAL A 80 -10.55 -11.00 2.37
C VAL A 80 -10.33 -11.18 3.89
N SER A 81 -10.59 -12.38 4.42
CA SER A 81 -10.44 -12.62 5.86
C SER A 81 -8.98 -12.65 6.29
N ILE A 82 -8.11 -13.23 5.48
CA ILE A 82 -6.68 -13.28 5.71
C ILE A 82 -6.03 -11.91 5.44
N GLN A 83 -6.51 -11.16 4.42
CA GLN A 83 -6.09 -9.78 4.20
C GLN A 83 -6.27 -8.93 5.47
N ALA A 84 -7.48 -8.97 6.07
CA ALA A 84 -7.77 -8.23 7.30
C ALA A 84 -6.83 -8.62 8.45
N GLN A 85 -6.50 -9.91 8.60
CA GLN A 85 -5.56 -10.37 9.63
C GLN A 85 -4.14 -9.83 9.41
N VAL A 86 -3.65 -9.83 8.16
CA VAL A 86 -2.31 -9.33 7.82
C VAL A 86 -2.23 -7.81 8.01
N VAL A 87 -3.27 -7.07 7.61
CA VAL A 87 -3.34 -5.61 7.79
C VAL A 87 -3.35 -5.25 9.28
N ASN A 88 -4.17 -5.94 10.08
CA ASN A 88 -4.20 -5.72 11.53
C ASN A 88 -2.87 -6.08 12.21
N LEU A 89 -2.20 -7.14 11.75
CA LEU A 89 -0.86 -7.49 12.22
C LEU A 89 0.14 -6.36 11.92
N LEU A 90 0.16 -5.83 10.70
CA LEU A 90 1.04 -4.72 10.33
C LEU A 90 0.80 -3.47 11.18
N LYS A 91 -0.47 -3.11 11.44
CA LYS A 91 -0.84 -1.99 12.32
C LYS A 91 -0.37 -2.22 13.77
N SER A 92 -0.50 -3.43 14.27
CA SER A 92 -0.02 -3.79 15.61
C SER A 92 1.50 -3.66 15.71
N LEU A 93 2.23 -4.21 14.73
CA LEU A 93 3.69 -4.14 14.65
C LEU A 93 4.19 -2.71 14.46
N GLN A 94 3.49 -1.90 13.64
CA GLN A 94 3.78 -0.47 13.47
C GLN A 94 3.77 0.25 14.82
N LYS A 95 2.71 0.04 15.60
CA LYS A 95 2.55 0.65 16.92
C LYS A 95 3.56 0.13 17.95
N GLU A 96 3.78 -1.20 17.99
CA GLU A 96 4.68 -1.84 18.95
C GLU A 96 6.15 -1.45 18.70
N MET A 97 6.56 -1.42 17.43
CA MET A 97 7.96 -1.22 17.05
C MET A 97 8.28 0.23 16.63
N GLY A 98 7.30 1.13 16.61
CA GLY A 98 7.47 2.51 16.15
C GLY A 98 7.85 2.63 14.67
N LEU A 99 7.31 1.74 13.82
CA LEU A 99 7.66 1.65 12.40
C LEU A 99 6.93 2.70 11.56
N SER A 100 7.60 3.18 10.51
CA SER A 100 6.93 3.82 9.38
C SER A 100 6.61 2.76 8.32
N LEU A 101 5.38 2.81 7.74
CA LEU A 101 4.97 1.92 6.67
C LEU A 101 4.72 2.71 5.39
N ILE A 102 5.28 2.24 4.26
CA ILE A 102 4.82 2.61 2.92
C ILE A 102 4.03 1.40 2.40
N PHE A 103 2.72 1.58 2.23
CA PHE A 103 1.83 0.50 1.84
C PHE A 103 1.30 0.76 0.42
N ILE A 104 1.69 -0.09 -0.54
CA ILE A 104 1.27 -0.01 -1.94
C ILE A 104 0.18 -1.05 -2.17
N ALA A 105 -0.99 -0.62 -2.62
CA ALA A 105 -2.11 -1.51 -2.93
C ALA A 105 -3.06 -0.86 -3.93
N HIS A 106 -3.89 -1.70 -4.57
CA HIS A 106 -4.98 -1.28 -5.45
C HIS A 106 -6.36 -1.39 -4.77
N ASP A 107 -6.45 -2.02 -3.61
CA ASP A 107 -7.69 -2.06 -2.81
C ASP A 107 -7.80 -0.81 -1.93
N LEU A 108 -8.70 0.09 -2.32
CA LEU A 108 -8.91 1.37 -1.65
C LEU A 108 -9.51 1.22 -0.25
N ALA A 109 -10.25 0.14 0.03
CA ALA A 109 -10.79 -0.10 1.36
C ALA A 109 -9.67 -0.51 2.34
N VAL A 110 -8.74 -1.34 1.88
CA VAL A 110 -7.54 -1.71 2.66
C VAL A 110 -6.66 -0.48 2.91
N VAL A 111 -6.39 0.33 1.85
CA VAL A 111 -5.61 1.57 1.97
C VAL A 111 -6.23 2.51 3.00
N LYS A 112 -7.55 2.75 2.96
CA LYS A 112 -8.26 3.58 3.93
C LYS A 112 -8.08 3.10 5.37
N HIS A 113 -8.05 1.78 5.57
CA HIS A 113 -7.97 1.21 6.91
C HIS A 113 -6.56 1.32 7.53
N ILE A 114 -5.49 1.28 6.71
CA ILE A 114 -4.11 1.23 7.23
C ILE A 114 -3.39 2.58 7.20
N SER A 115 -3.79 3.49 6.32
CA SER A 115 -3.00 4.70 6.01
C SER A 115 -3.41 5.91 6.84
N ASP A 116 -2.44 6.69 7.30
CA ASP A 116 -2.64 8.04 7.84
C ASP A 116 -2.65 9.09 6.72
N ARG A 117 -1.87 8.83 5.65
CA ARG A 117 -1.78 9.66 4.45
C ARG A 117 -1.82 8.79 3.20
N VAL A 118 -2.45 9.29 2.15
CA VAL A 118 -2.65 8.57 0.90
C VAL A 118 -2.07 9.37 -0.26
N LEU A 119 -1.18 8.74 -1.04
CA LEU A 119 -0.69 9.24 -2.32
C LEU A 119 -1.37 8.48 -3.46
N VAL A 120 -2.15 9.19 -4.26
CA VAL A 120 -2.75 8.64 -5.48
C VAL A 120 -1.81 8.89 -6.65
N MET A 121 -1.51 7.84 -7.39
CA MET A 121 -0.58 7.88 -8.55
C MET A 121 -1.28 7.45 -9.84
N TYR A 122 -0.89 8.06 -10.95
CA TYR A 122 -1.33 7.67 -12.30
C TYR A 122 -0.16 7.74 -13.27
N LEU A 123 0.13 6.66 -13.99
CA LEU A 123 1.28 6.55 -14.91
C LEU A 123 2.59 7.08 -14.30
N GLY A 124 2.91 6.67 -13.07
CA GLY A 124 4.14 7.07 -12.37
C GLY A 124 4.17 8.53 -11.88
N ASN A 125 3.07 9.29 -12.02
CA ASN A 125 2.98 10.67 -11.54
C ASN A 125 2.08 10.76 -10.31
N ALA A 126 2.47 11.61 -9.33
CA ALA A 126 1.63 11.95 -8.20
C ALA A 126 0.46 12.82 -8.68
N MET A 127 -0.76 12.42 -8.37
CA MET A 127 -1.99 13.14 -8.71
C MET A 127 -2.55 13.88 -7.51
N GLU A 128 -2.62 13.21 -6.35
CA GLU A 128 -3.17 13.77 -5.12
C GLU A 128 -2.48 13.13 -3.91
N LEU A 129 -2.16 13.92 -2.89
CA LEU A 129 -1.61 13.48 -1.61
C LEU A 129 -2.29 14.24 -0.49
N GLY A 130 -2.82 13.52 0.48
CA GLY A 130 -3.47 14.12 1.65
C GLY A 130 -3.62 13.11 2.79
N SER A 131 -4.27 13.53 3.86
CA SER A 131 -4.77 12.62 4.88
C SER A 131 -5.83 11.68 4.27
N ASP A 132 -6.19 10.60 4.96
CA ASP A 132 -7.30 9.74 4.57
C ASP A 132 -8.60 10.56 4.40
N GLU A 133 -8.92 11.46 5.32
CA GLU A 133 -10.09 12.34 5.25
C GLU A 133 -10.08 13.24 3.98
N GLU A 134 -8.92 13.83 3.65
CA GLU A 134 -8.78 14.70 2.47
C GLU A 134 -8.95 13.93 1.17
N VAL A 135 -8.36 12.74 1.07
CA VAL A 135 -8.39 11.95 -0.16
C VAL A 135 -9.71 11.21 -0.35
N TYR A 136 -10.35 10.70 0.72
CA TYR A 136 -11.59 9.93 0.60
C TYR A 136 -12.85 10.80 0.66
N ASN A 137 -12.87 11.85 1.48
CA ASN A 137 -14.08 12.65 1.70
C ASN A 137 -14.02 14.03 1.04
N ASN A 138 -12.80 14.61 0.86
CA ASN A 138 -12.60 15.94 0.28
C ASN A 138 -11.76 15.93 -0.99
N THR A 139 -11.86 14.84 -1.75
CA THR A 139 -11.12 14.58 -2.99
C THR A 139 -11.18 15.76 -3.97
N LYS A 140 -10.02 16.16 -4.48
CA LYS A 140 -9.90 17.29 -5.42
C LYS A 140 -9.60 16.85 -6.86
N HIS A 141 -8.65 15.93 -7.04
CA HIS A 141 -8.24 15.51 -8.39
C HIS A 141 -9.33 14.68 -9.09
N PRO A 142 -9.67 14.94 -10.37
CA PRO A 142 -10.70 14.18 -11.07
C PRO A 142 -10.46 12.67 -11.15
N TYR A 143 -9.21 12.23 -11.28
CA TYR A 143 -8.86 10.82 -11.25
C TYR A 143 -9.17 10.18 -9.89
N THR A 144 -8.79 10.83 -8.80
CA THR A 144 -9.08 10.35 -7.44
C THR A 144 -10.58 10.28 -7.20
N LYS A 145 -11.35 11.29 -7.67
CA LYS A 145 -12.83 11.26 -7.59
C LYS A 145 -13.42 10.05 -8.27
N ALA A 146 -12.97 9.75 -9.49
CA ALA A 146 -13.43 8.57 -10.22
C ALA A 146 -13.07 7.27 -9.47
N LEU A 147 -11.85 7.15 -8.91
CA LEU A 147 -11.47 6.01 -8.10
C LEU A 147 -12.36 5.86 -6.86
N MET A 148 -12.58 6.94 -6.10
CA MET A 148 -13.43 6.91 -4.90
C MET A 148 -14.90 6.62 -5.23
N SER A 149 -15.39 7.08 -6.40
CA SER A 149 -16.73 6.74 -6.87
C SER A 149 -16.93 5.25 -7.14
N ALA A 150 -15.87 4.51 -7.43
CA ALA A 150 -15.92 3.08 -7.68
C ALA A 150 -15.83 2.21 -6.40
N VAL A 151 -15.45 2.79 -5.24
CA VAL A 151 -15.35 2.03 -3.97
C VAL A 151 -16.74 1.59 -3.51
N PRO A 152 -17.01 0.30 -3.32
CA PRO A 152 -18.32 -0.17 -2.84
C PRO A 152 -18.68 0.38 -1.47
N ILE A 153 -19.94 0.78 -1.30
CA ILE A 153 -20.49 1.22 -0.01
C ILE A 153 -21.17 0.02 0.65
N PRO A 154 -20.83 -0.35 1.91
CA PRO A 154 -21.41 -1.53 2.56
C PRO A 154 -22.89 -1.38 2.94
N ASP A 155 -23.56 -0.31 2.53
CA ASP A 155 -25.01 -0.10 2.65
C ASP A 155 -25.69 -0.30 1.29
N PRO A 156 -26.55 -1.33 1.11
CA PRO A 156 -27.20 -1.61 -0.17
C PRO A 156 -28.15 -0.48 -0.66
N LYS A 157 -28.68 0.35 0.24
CA LYS A 157 -29.54 1.48 -0.15
C LYS A 157 -28.72 2.64 -0.70
N LEU A 158 -27.57 2.91 -0.09
CA LEU A 158 -26.65 3.95 -0.54
C LEU A 158 -25.94 3.51 -1.83
N GLU A 159 -25.51 2.26 -1.94
CA GLU A 159 -24.83 1.72 -3.12
C GLU A 159 -25.72 1.79 -4.37
N ARG A 160 -27.02 1.45 -4.27
CA ARG A 160 -27.97 1.53 -5.40
C ARG A 160 -28.18 2.93 -5.95
N ASN A 161 -28.02 3.95 -5.11
CA ASN A 161 -28.21 5.35 -5.47
C ASN A 161 -26.90 6.06 -5.81
N LYS A 162 -25.78 5.34 -5.78
CA LYS A 162 -24.44 5.89 -6.02
C LYS A 162 -24.23 6.12 -7.52
N SER A 163 -23.77 7.32 -7.85
CA SER A 163 -23.31 7.65 -9.22
C SER A 163 -21.84 7.28 -9.34
N ILE A 164 -21.52 6.36 -10.24
CA ILE A 164 -20.13 5.99 -10.55
C ILE A 164 -19.64 6.86 -11.69
N GLU A 165 -18.52 7.57 -11.48
CA GLU A 165 -17.84 8.33 -12.53
C GLU A 165 -17.03 7.37 -13.40
N LEU A 166 -17.60 6.95 -14.55
CA LEU A 166 -16.88 6.10 -15.49
C LEU A 166 -15.80 6.89 -16.22
N LEU A 167 -14.59 6.36 -16.20
CA LEU A 167 -13.47 6.90 -16.96
C LEU A 167 -13.55 6.41 -18.40
N GLU A 168 -13.73 7.33 -19.34
CA GLU A 168 -13.76 7.03 -20.77
C GLU A 168 -12.34 6.88 -21.37
N GLY A 169 -12.25 6.21 -22.50
CA GLY A 169 -11.01 6.02 -23.24
C GLY A 169 -10.08 4.93 -22.70
N GLU A 170 -9.10 4.58 -23.52
CA GLU A 170 -8.10 3.57 -23.19
C GLU A 170 -7.04 4.10 -22.20
N LEU A 171 -6.42 3.18 -21.46
CA LEU A 171 -5.29 3.51 -20.62
C LEU A 171 -4.07 3.85 -21.49
N PRO A 172 -3.51 5.06 -21.41
CA PRO A 172 -2.34 5.42 -22.19
C PRO A 172 -1.12 4.59 -21.82
N SER A 173 -0.22 4.38 -22.79
CA SER A 173 1.02 3.68 -22.55
C SER A 173 1.92 4.46 -21.58
N PRO A 174 2.48 3.81 -20.55
CA PRO A 174 3.46 4.45 -19.66
C PRO A 174 4.79 4.76 -20.35
N ILE A 175 5.10 4.09 -21.48
CA ILE A 175 6.32 4.34 -22.28
C ILE A 175 6.19 5.65 -23.06
N ASN A 176 4.98 5.94 -23.59
CA ASN A 176 4.67 7.15 -24.35
C ASN A 176 3.48 7.88 -23.69
N PRO A 177 3.68 8.51 -22.52
CA PRO A 177 2.59 9.17 -21.83
C PRO A 177 2.10 10.39 -22.58
N PRO A 178 0.83 10.78 -22.40
CA PRO A 178 0.29 12.01 -22.98
C PRO A 178 1.08 13.25 -22.58
N SER A 179 1.23 14.23 -23.49
CA SER A 179 1.84 15.52 -23.20
C SER A 179 1.04 16.28 -22.12
N GLY A 180 1.69 17.15 -21.38
CA GLY A 180 1.04 17.96 -20.34
C GLY A 180 0.55 17.11 -19.16
N CYS A 181 -0.75 17.21 -18.85
CA CYS A 181 -1.36 16.35 -17.83
C CYS A 181 -1.54 14.92 -18.36
N VAL A 182 -0.90 13.95 -17.70
CA VAL A 182 -0.95 12.54 -18.14
C VAL A 182 -2.36 11.93 -18.05
N PHE A 183 -3.25 12.50 -17.25
CA PHE A 183 -4.65 12.05 -17.12
C PHE A 183 -5.60 12.71 -18.13
N ARG A 184 -5.17 13.72 -18.92
CA ARG A 184 -6.02 14.54 -19.77
C ARG A 184 -6.89 13.76 -20.78
N THR A 185 -6.38 12.63 -21.29
CA THR A 185 -7.09 11.82 -22.29
C THR A 185 -8.30 11.08 -21.73
N ARG A 186 -8.42 10.98 -20.41
CA ARG A 186 -9.51 10.33 -19.67
C ARG A 186 -10.23 11.28 -18.71
N CYS A 187 -9.86 12.55 -18.70
CA CYS A 187 -10.40 13.54 -17.78
C CYS A 187 -11.56 14.30 -18.42
N LEU A 188 -12.77 14.19 -17.86
CA LEU A 188 -13.95 14.93 -18.34
C LEU A 188 -13.83 16.47 -18.21
N LYS A 189 -12.86 16.95 -17.41
CA LYS A 189 -12.59 18.38 -17.21
C LYS A 189 -11.39 18.89 -17.99
N ALA A 190 -10.81 18.06 -18.87
CA ALA A 190 -9.64 18.44 -19.64
C ALA A 190 -9.95 19.55 -20.64
N ASP A 191 -8.98 20.46 -20.84
CA ASP A 191 -8.99 21.48 -21.91
C ASP A 191 -7.61 21.53 -22.60
N GLU A 192 -7.45 22.50 -23.51
CA GLU A 192 -6.21 22.69 -24.25
C GLU A 192 -4.99 22.97 -23.36
N ASN A 193 -5.17 23.64 -22.21
CA ASN A 193 -4.08 23.94 -21.28
C ASN A 193 -3.54 22.64 -20.64
N CYS A 194 -4.43 21.67 -20.40
CA CYS A 194 -4.05 20.35 -19.89
C CYS A 194 -3.15 19.58 -20.87
N ALA A 195 -3.20 19.87 -22.16
CA ALA A 195 -2.32 19.28 -23.17
C ALA A 195 -0.95 19.99 -23.26
N LYS A 196 -0.94 21.29 -22.97
CA LYS A 196 0.25 22.16 -23.14
C LYS A 196 1.16 22.16 -21.91
N GLN A 197 0.60 21.99 -20.72
CA GLN A 197 1.33 22.17 -19.46
C GLN A 197 1.12 20.99 -18.51
N LYS A 198 2.24 20.49 -17.95
CA LYS A 198 2.19 19.53 -16.83
C LYS A 198 1.71 20.25 -15.58
N PRO A 199 0.64 19.78 -14.92
CA PRO A 199 0.18 20.40 -13.68
C PRO A 199 1.26 20.34 -12.60
N PRO A 200 1.59 21.45 -11.92
CA PRO A 200 2.44 21.42 -10.77
C PRO A 200 1.73 20.68 -9.60
N PHE A 201 2.50 19.97 -8.80
CA PHE A 201 2.01 19.33 -7.58
C PHE A 201 2.01 20.35 -6.46
N THR A 202 0.89 21.05 -6.27
CA THR A 202 0.78 22.20 -5.37
C THR A 202 -0.09 21.92 -4.16
N SER A 203 0.26 22.57 -3.04
CA SER A 203 -0.54 22.51 -1.82
C SER A 203 -1.84 23.30 -1.98
N GLN A 204 -2.95 22.68 -1.59
CA GLN A 204 -4.27 23.32 -1.47
C GLN A 204 -4.50 23.86 -0.05
N ASN A 205 -3.87 23.23 0.92
CA ASN A 205 -3.70 23.61 2.29
C ASN A 205 -2.37 23.00 2.77
N ASN A 206 -1.96 23.18 4.01
CA ASN A 206 -0.65 22.73 4.50
C ASN A 206 -0.37 21.22 4.35
N SER A 207 -1.38 20.36 4.14
CA SER A 207 -1.27 18.90 4.10
C SER A 207 -1.75 18.26 2.79
N HIS A 208 -2.63 18.93 2.04
CA HIS A 208 -3.29 18.42 0.84
C HIS A 208 -2.65 18.96 -0.45
N PHE A 209 -2.09 18.09 -1.26
CA PHE A 209 -1.39 18.44 -2.51
C PHE A 209 -2.12 17.83 -3.70
N VAL A 210 -2.24 18.59 -4.79
CA VAL A 210 -2.97 18.17 -5.99
C VAL A 210 -2.23 18.62 -7.26
N ALA A 211 -2.11 17.71 -8.24
CA ALA A 211 -1.54 18.00 -9.57
C ALA A 211 -2.65 18.24 -10.61
N CYS A 212 -3.38 19.34 -10.50
CA CYS A 212 -4.48 19.64 -11.42
C CYS A 212 -4.56 21.15 -11.73
N LEU A 213 -4.62 21.53 -13.02
CA LEU A 213 -4.80 22.93 -13.45
C LEU A 213 -6.23 23.45 -13.22
N LYS A 214 -7.18 22.60 -12.86
CA LYS A 214 -8.61 22.91 -12.67
C LYS A 214 -9.04 22.98 -11.20
N VAL A 215 -8.11 22.67 -10.30
CA VAL A 215 -8.31 22.76 -8.85
C VAL A 215 -7.50 23.98 -8.39
N LEU A 216 -8.21 25.05 -8.12
CA LEU A 216 -7.71 26.28 -7.50
C LEU A 216 -8.37 26.41 -6.14
#